data_6e919aca6df880ab2b801827b8375f8d
#
_entry.id   6e919aca6df880ab2b801827b8375f8d
#
_cell.length_a   1.000
_cell.length_b   1.000
_cell.length_c   1.000
_cell.angle_alpha   90.00
_cell.angle_beta   90.00
_cell.angle_gamma   90.00
#
_symmetry.space_group_name_H-M   'P 1'
#
loop_
_entity.id
_entity.type
_entity.pdbx_description
1 polymer ?
#
loop_
_entity_poly.entity_id
_entity_poly.type
_entity_poly.pdbx_seq_one_letter_code
_entity_poly.pdbx_strand_id
1 'polypeptide(L)'
;MKLLLLGSGGREHALAWKIAQSPKVEKLYIAPGNAGTSSVGENVNIKATDFDALKAFALKEKIDMIVVGPEDPLVEGIYDYFQNSPETKHISIIGPTAEGARLEGSKEFAKEFMQRHHIPTARYKSITADTLEEGFAFLESLEAPYVLKADGLCAGTVSYTHLRAHETTLHL
;
A
#
# COMPACT_ATOMS: atom_id res chain seq x y z
N MET A 1 -8.60 20.54 -13.70
CA MET A 1 -7.68 20.22 -12.60
C MET A 1 -6.55 19.32 -13.10
N LYS A 2 -5.36 19.49 -12.54
CA LYS A 2 -4.19 18.67 -12.83
C LYS A 2 -4.02 17.60 -11.74
N LEU A 3 -3.92 16.35 -12.14
CA LEU A 3 -3.78 15.21 -11.22
C LEU A 3 -2.42 14.54 -11.37
N LEU A 4 -1.91 14.03 -10.26
CA LEU A 4 -0.77 13.14 -10.21
C LEU A 4 -1.21 11.80 -9.61
N LEU A 5 -1.16 10.73 -10.39
CA LEU A 5 -1.40 9.37 -9.92
C LEU A 5 -0.06 8.71 -9.62
N LEU A 6 0.10 8.17 -8.42
CA LEU A 6 1.31 7.44 -8.02
C LEU A 6 1.13 5.95 -8.25
N GLY A 7 2.17 5.32 -8.80
CA GLY A 7 2.28 3.89 -9.01
C GLY A 7 2.53 3.50 -10.46
N SER A 8 2.72 2.18 -10.69
CA SER A 8 3.14 1.63 -11.99
C SER A 8 2.49 0.29 -12.34
N GLY A 9 1.58 -0.20 -11.50
CA GLY A 9 0.92 -1.50 -11.69
C GLY A 9 -0.30 -1.45 -12.60
N GLY A 10 -0.93 -2.61 -12.80
CA GLY A 10 -2.18 -2.73 -13.56
C GLY A 10 -3.36 -2.01 -12.89
N ARG A 11 -3.37 -1.95 -11.56
CA ARG A 11 -4.34 -1.19 -10.78
C ARG A 11 -4.26 0.30 -11.12
N GLU A 12 -3.07 0.86 -11.12
CA GLU A 12 -2.85 2.27 -11.46
C GLU A 12 -3.15 2.56 -12.94
N HIS A 13 -2.89 1.62 -13.84
CA HIS A 13 -3.32 1.77 -15.24
C HIS A 13 -4.85 1.84 -15.36
N ALA A 14 -5.59 0.98 -14.67
CA ALA A 14 -7.05 1.01 -14.66
C ALA A 14 -7.60 2.32 -14.06
N LEU A 15 -6.99 2.81 -12.96
CA LEU A 15 -7.31 4.10 -12.38
C LEU A 15 -7.04 5.24 -13.36
N ALA A 16 -5.85 5.27 -13.98
CA ALA A 16 -5.47 6.29 -14.96
C ALA A 16 -6.44 6.34 -16.14
N TRP A 17 -6.78 5.17 -16.69
CA TRP A 17 -7.76 5.05 -17.78
C TRP A 17 -9.13 5.62 -17.39
N LYS A 18 -9.58 5.36 -16.17
CA LYS A 18 -10.88 5.87 -15.70
C LYS A 18 -10.83 7.37 -15.39
N ILE A 19 -9.76 7.84 -14.75
CA ILE A 19 -9.56 9.25 -14.41
C ILE A 19 -9.49 10.11 -15.68
N ALA A 20 -8.78 9.66 -16.71
CA ALA A 20 -8.63 10.39 -17.97
C ALA A 20 -9.95 10.64 -18.73
N GLN A 21 -11.00 9.87 -18.43
CA GLN A 21 -12.33 10.06 -19.03
C GLN A 21 -13.13 11.21 -18.39
N SER A 22 -12.65 11.75 -17.27
CA SER A 22 -13.38 12.81 -16.56
C SER A 22 -13.18 14.17 -17.23
N PRO A 23 -14.25 14.89 -17.56
CA PRO A 23 -14.14 16.24 -18.14
C PRO A 23 -13.57 17.28 -17.16
N LYS A 24 -13.42 16.93 -15.89
CA LYS A 24 -12.78 17.78 -14.87
C LYS A 24 -11.25 17.68 -14.89
N VAL A 25 -10.70 16.67 -15.54
CA VAL A 25 -9.25 16.45 -15.64
C VAL A 25 -8.71 17.14 -16.89
N GLU A 26 -7.90 18.14 -16.66
CA GLU A 26 -7.19 18.88 -17.70
C GLU A 26 -5.90 18.16 -18.09
N LYS A 27 -5.18 17.64 -17.09
CA LYS A 27 -3.92 16.94 -17.27
C LYS A 27 -3.76 15.85 -16.22
N LEU A 28 -3.35 14.67 -16.66
CA LEU A 28 -3.03 13.53 -15.81
C LEU A 28 -1.56 13.17 -15.96
N TYR A 29 -0.82 13.23 -14.85
CA TYR A 29 0.55 12.73 -14.71
C TYR A 29 0.52 11.41 -13.94
N ILE A 30 1.43 10.49 -14.25
CA ILE A 30 1.57 9.20 -13.56
C ILE A 30 3.03 8.98 -13.17
N ALA A 31 3.32 8.71 -11.91
CA ALA A 31 4.68 8.57 -11.38
C ALA A 31 4.88 7.22 -10.66
N PRO A 32 5.78 6.36 -11.15
CA PRO A 32 6.53 6.47 -12.40
C PRO A 32 5.71 6.11 -13.65
N GLY A 33 4.54 5.45 -13.51
CA GLY A 33 3.75 4.92 -14.60
C GLY A 33 4.34 3.66 -15.24
N ASN A 34 3.74 3.23 -16.33
CA ASN A 34 4.17 2.09 -17.14
C ASN A 34 3.85 2.31 -18.63
N ALA A 35 4.15 1.32 -19.47
CA ALA A 35 3.89 1.43 -20.91
C ALA A 35 2.39 1.65 -21.25
N GLY A 36 1.47 1.06 -20.47
CA GLY A 36 0.03 1.24 -20.66
C GLY A 36 -0.45 2.63 -20.24
N THR A 37 0.06 3.18 -19.15
CA THR A 37 -0.36 4.49 -18.63
C THR A 37 0.04 5.64 -19.56
N SER A 38 1.09 5.47 -20.37
CA SER A 38 1.49 6.48 -21.37
C SER A 38 0.44 6.74 -22.48
N SER A 39 -0.50 5.82 -22.65
CA SER A 39 -1.60 5.99 -23.61
C SER A 39 -2.75 6.87 -23.09
N VAL A 40 -2.81 7.10 -21.78
CA VAL A 40 -3.91 7.81 -21.11
C VAL A 40 -3.47 9.03 -20.31
N GLY A 41 -2.16 9.20 -20.10
CA GLY A 41 -1.59 10.32 -19.37
C GLY A 41 -0.09 10.46 -19.64
N GLU A 42 0.57 11.35 -18.94
CA GLU A 42 2.01 11.59 -19.06
C GLU A 42 2.77 10.90 -17.92
N ASN A 43 3.63 9.95 -18.27
CA ASN A 43 4.48 9.30 -17.28
C ASN A 43 5.62 10.22 -16.87
N VAL A 44 5.89 10.28 -15.55
CA VAL A 44 6.96 11.09 -14.95
C VAL A 44 7.90 10.16 -14.20
N ASN A 45 9.17 10.15 -14.57
CA ASN A 45 10.16 9.24 -13.97
C ASN A 45 10.57 9.68 -12.55
N ILE A 46 9.61 9.60 -11.62
CA ILE A 46 9.79 9.85 -10.19
C ILE A 46 9.25 8.62 -9.45
N LYS A 47 10.01 8.09 -8.49
CA LYS A 47 9.54 6.98 -7.65
C LYS A 47 8.40 7.46 -6.75
N ALA A 48 7.41 6.59 -6.52
CA ALA A 48 6.25 6.91 -5.68
C ALA A 48 6.61 7.20 -4.20
N THR A 49 7.79 6.79 -3.75
CA THR A 49 8.33 7.02 -2.40
C THR A 49 9.37 8.16 -2.34
N ASP A 50 9.69 8.81 -3.46
CA ASP A 50 10.57 9.98 -3.48
C ASP A 50 9.75 11.26 -3.23
N PHE A 51 9.42 11.51 -1.96
CA PHE A 51 8.51 12.59 -1.58
C PHE A 51 9.03 13.98 -1.91
N ASP A 52 10.34 14.19 -1.83
CA ASP A 52 10.96 15.49 -2.17
C ASP A 52 10.85 15.79 -3.67
N ALA A 53 11.14 14.81 -4.51
CA ALA A 53 10.98 14.96 -5.96
C ALA A 53 9.50 15.10 -6.36
N LEU A 54 8.60 14.35 -5.72
CA LEU A 54 7.15 14.48 -5.93
C LEU A 54 6.63 15.85 -5.52
N LYS A 55 7.10 16.39 -4.38
CA LYS A 55 6.75 17.73 -3.91
C LYS A 55 7.22 18.79 -4.89
N ALA A 56 8.48 18.73 -5.30
CA ALA A 56 9.05 19.67 -6.26
C ALA A 56 8.28 19.66 -7.59
N PHE A 57 7.95 18.47 -8.08
CA PHE A 57 7.14 18.29 -9.29
C PHE A 57 5.73 18.85 -9.12
N ALA A 58 5.07 18.53 -8.02
CA ALA A 58 3.70 18.95 -7.74
C ALA A 58 3.56 20.48 -7.68
N LEU A 59 4.53 21.16 -7.07
CA LEU A 59 4.59 22.62 -7.02
C LEU A 59 4.87 23.23 -8.40
N LYS A 60 5.84 22.67 -9.14
CA LYS A 60 6.20 23.14 -10.49
C LYS A 60 5.03 23.04 -11.46
N GLU A 61 4.37 21.90 -11.49
CA GLU A 61 3.28 21.63 -12.42
C GLU A 61 1.92 22.15 -11.93
N LYS A 62 1.86 22.65 -10.69
CA LYS A 62 0.64 23.13 -10.02
C LYS A 62 -0.41 22.03 -9.96
N ILE A 63 -0.05 20.91 -9.35
CA ILE A 63 -0.93 19.77 -9.14
C ILE A 63 -2.02 20.14 -8.13
N ASP A 64 -3.27 19.86 -8.45
CA ASP A 64 -4.41 20.08 -7.58
C ASP A 64 -4.69 18.89 -6.67
N MET A 65 -4.40 17.65 -7.17
CA MET A 65 -4.74 16.43 -6.47
C MET A 65 -3.72 15.34 -6.75
N ILE A 66 -3.35 14.59 -5.71
CA ILE A 66 -2.53 13.38 -5.81
C ILE A 66 -3.38 12.17 -5.43
N VAL A 67 -3.39 11.14 -6.28
CA VAL A 67 -4.03 9.86 -6.03
C VAL A 67 -2.94 8.82 -5.78
N VAL A 68 -2.95 8.19 -4.62
CA VAL A 68 -1.92 7.22 -4.24
C VAL A 68 -2.43 5.81 -4.54
N GLY A 69 -1.81 5.13 -5.50
CA GLY A 69 -2.20 3.79 -5.91
C GLY A 69 -1.63 2.69 -5.02
N PRO A 70 -0.30 2.64 -4.81
CA PRO A 70 0.34 1.62 -3.98
C PRO A 70 0.29 1.97 -2.49
N GLU A 71 0.44 0.95 -1.66
CA GLU A 71 0.43 1.06 -0.20
C GLU A 71 1.72 1.65 0.39
N ASP A 72 2.89 1.37 -0.22
CA ASP A 72 4.19 1.79 0.30
C ASP A 72 4.26 3.30 0.61
N PRO A 73 3.93 4.22 -0.31
CA PRO A 73 3.98 5.65 -0.02
C PRO A 73 3.01 6.06 1.10
N LEU A 74 1.89 5.35 1.26
CA LEU A 74 0.92 5.65 2.33
C LEU A 74 1.47 5.28 3.70
N VAL A 75 2.09 4.09 3.79
CA VAL A 75 2.73 3.61 5.03
C VAL A 75 3.93 4.48 5.39
N GLU A 76 4.70 4.94 4.39
CA GLU A 76 5.82 5.87 4.55
C GLU A 76 5.37 7.32 4.85
N GLY A 77 4.06 7.63 4.79
CA GLY A 77 3.48 8.87 5.28
C GLY A 77 3.39 10.01 4.28
N ILE A 78 3.23 9.73 2.99
CA ILE A 78 3.09 10.76 1.96
C ILE A 78 1.95 11.75 2.24
N TYR A 79 0.82 11.27 2.80
CA TYR A 79 -0.29 12.13 3.19
C TYR A 79 0.18 13.19 4.20
N ASP A 80 0.82 12.73 5.28
CA ASP A 80 1.28 13.58 6.36
C ASP A 80 2.39 14.53 5.89
N TYR A 81 3.30 14.05 5.03
CA TYR A 81 4.37 14.85 4.43
C TYR A 81 3.81 16.06 3.66
N PHE A 82 2.81 15.87 2.81
CA PHE A 82 2.21 16.94 2.02
C PHE A 82 1.32 17.86 2.86
N GLN A 83 0.55 17.31 3.81
CA GLN A 83 -0.40 18.10 4.62
C GLN A 83 0.30 18.93 5.72
N ASN A 84 1.46 18.50 6.20
CA ASN A 84 2.24 19.23 7.17
C ASN A 84 3.10 20.36 6.55
N SER A 85 3.21 20.41 5.23
CA SER A 85 3.95 21.48 4.53
C SER A 85 3.01 22.62 4.13
N PRO A 86 3.26 23.86 4.57
CA PRO A 86 2.45 25.03 4.19
C PRO A 86 2.33 25.24 2.68
N GLU A 87 3.35 24.82 1.90
CA GLU A 87 3.41 24.97 0.46
C GLU A 87 2.52 23.99 -0.29
N THR A 88 2.24 22.80 0.29
CA THR A 88 1.53 21.72 -0.37
C THR A 88 0.23 21.30 0.31
N LYS A 89 -0.09 21.84 1.50
CA LYS A 89 -1.33 21.50 2.22
C LYS A 89 -2.62 21.80 1.46
N HIS A 90 -2.55 22.61 0.41
CA HIS A 90 -3.68 22.89 -0.47
C HIS A 90 -3.92 21.79 -1.51
N ILE A 91 -2.93 20.92 -1.73
CA ILE A 91 -3.04 19.78 -2.65
C ILE A 91 -3.85 18.68 -1.98
N SER A 92 -4.93 18.25 -2.62
CA SER A 92 -5.74 17.15 -2.10
C SER A 92 -5.01 15.82 -2.27
N ILE A 93 -4.89 15.03 -1.20
CA ILE A 93 -4.29 13.70 -1.24
C ILE A 93 -5.39 12.65 -1.06
N ILE A 94 -5.54 11.77 -2.03
CA ILE A 94 -6.44 10.61 -1.93
C ILE A 94 -5.66 9.43 -1.39
N GLY A 95 -5.84 9.16 -0.12
CA GLY A 95 -5.18 8.12 0.66
C GLY A 95 -5.29 8.40 2.16
N PRO A 96 -5.07 7.40 3.02
CA PRO A 96 -5.05 7.58 4.47
C PRO A 96 -3.77 8.28 4.94
N THR A 97 -3.79 8.74 6.20
CA THR A 97 -2.59 9.11 6.95
C THR A 97 -1.69 7.89 7.17
N ALA A 98 -0.43 8.08 7.57
CA ALA A 98 0.47 6.98 7.94
C ALA A 98 -0.15 6.09 9.03
N GLU A 99 -0.80 6.69 10.04
CA GLU A 99 -1.48 5.92 11.09
C GLU A 99 -2.63 5.06 10.55
N GLY A 100 -3.42 5.59 9.62
CA GLY A 100 -4.48 4.82 8.95
C GLY A 100 -3.91 3.72 8.05
N ALA A 101 -2.80 3.99 7.36
CA ALA A 101 -2.13 3.05 6.49
C ALA A 101 -1.48 1.86 7.24
N ARG A 102 -1.25 1.97 8.55
CA ARG A 102 -0.78 0.85 9.39
C ARG A 102 -1.70 -0.37 9.34
N LEU A 103 -3.00 -0.18 9.09
CA LEU A 103 -3.94 -1.30 8.93
C LEU A 103 -3.59 -2.21 7.74
N GLU A 104 -2.92 -1.66 6.72
CA GLU A 104 -2.38 -2.41 5.59
C GLU A 104 -0.91 -2.79 5.83
N GLY A 105 -0.14 -1.88 6.41
CA GLY A 105 1.30 -2.01 6.61
C GLY A 105 1.73 -3.04 7.65
N SER A 106 0.90 -3.32 8.67
CA SER A 106 1.15 -4.32 9.70
C SER A 106 -0.06 -5.21 9.93
N LYS A 107 0.12 -6.49 9.67
CA LYS A 107 -0.92 -7.50 9.89
C LYS A 107 -1.22 -7.70 11.37
N GLU A 108 -0.19 -7.61 12.21
CA GLU A 108 -0.33 -7.65 13.66
C GLU A 108 -1.19 -6.49 14.15
N PHE A 109 -0.82 -5.26 13.78
CA PHE A 109 -1.61 -4.06 14.14
C PHE A 109 -3.07 -4.17 13.66
N ALA A 110 -3.30 -4.64 12.42
CA ALA A 110 -4.65 -4.83 11.90
C ALA A 110 -5.44 -5.86 12.72
N LYS A 111 -4.81 -6.96 13.14
CA LYS A 111 -5.45 -7.98 13.98
C LYS A 111 -5.77 -7.48 15.38
N GLU A 112 -4.84 -6.74 16.01
CA GLU A 112 -5.08 -6.10 17.29
C GLU A 112 -6.20 -5.07 17.22
N PHE A 113 -6.24 -4.27 16.14
CA PHE A 113 -7.31 -3.33 15.87
C PHE A 113 -8.66 -4.05 15.75
N MET A 114 -8.75 -5.11 14.96
CA MET A 114 -9.97 -5.90 14.79
C MET A 114 -10.45 -6.49 16.13
N GLN A 115 -9.52 -7.01 16.94
CA GLN A 115 -9.84 -7.58 18.26
C GLN A 115 -10.37 -6.50 19.21
N ARG A 116 -9.71 -5.35 19.28
CA ARG A 116 -10.07 -4.21 20.13
C ARG A 116 -11.45 -3.63 19.79
N HIS A 117 -11.80 -3.65 18.50
CA HIS A 117 -13.07 -3.14 17.99
C HIS A 117 -14.12 -4.21 17.73
N HIS A 118 -13.90 -5.44 18.20
CA HIS A 118 -14.82 -6.59 18.03
C HIS A 118 -15.19 -6.86 16.57
N ILE A 119 -14.26 -6.61 15.63
CA ILE A 119 -14.45 -6.93 14.21
C ILE A 119 -14.18 -8.42 14.01
N PRO A 120 -15.13 -9.19 13.44
CA PRO A 120 -14.93 -10.60 13.19
C PRO A 120 -13.72 -10.88 12.30
N THR A 121 -12.84 -11.75 12.77
CA THR A 121 -11.64 -12.19 12.03
C THR A 121 -11.22 -13.58 12.45
N ALA A 122 -10.44 -14.27 11.61
CA ALA A 122 -9.88 -15.56 11.95
C ALA A 122 -8.96 -15.45 13.19
N ARG A 123 -8.89 -16.55 13.98
CA ARG A 123 -7.93 -16.67 15.07
C ARG A 123 -6.52 -16.40 14.55
N TYR A 124 -5.70 -15.75 15.35
CA TYR A 124 -4.32 -15.44 15.00
C TYR A 124 -3.40 -15.48 16.21
N LYS A 125 -2.13 -15.62 15.97
CA LYS A 125 -1.04 -15.49 16.95
C LYS A 125 0.13 -14.82 16.25
N SER A 126 0.63 -13.72 16.79
CA SER A 126 1.94 -13.16 16.41
C SER A 126 3.04 -14.00 17.01
N ILE A 127 4.03 -14.36 16.21
CA ILE A 127 5.12 -15.24 16.57
C ILE A 127 6.43 -14.55 16.21
N THR A 128 7.34 -14.49 17.16
CA THR A 128 8.72 -14.04 17.00
C THR A 128 9.69 -15.19 17.21
N ALA A 129 10.98 -14.96 16.98
CA ALA A 129 12.00 -15.96 17.28
C ALA A 129 11.95 -16.44 18.75
N ASP A 130 11.61 -15.53 19.66
CA ASP A 130 11.56 -15.82 21.11
C ASP A 130 10.27 -16.55 21.54
N THR A 131 9.23 -16.56 20.68
CA THR A 131 7.91 -17.14 20.99
C THR A 131 7.56 -18.33 20.09
N LEU A 132 8.54 -18.98 19.47
CA LEU A 132 8.34 -20.11 18.56
C LEU A 132 7.57 -21.27 19.20
N GLU A 133 7.90 -21.65 20.43
CA GLU A 133 7.21 -22.74 21.17
C GLU A 133 5.72 -22.44 21.36
N GLU A 134 5.39 -21.18 21.69
CA GLU A 134 4.00 -20.76 21.79
C GLU A 134 3.30 -20.79 20.42
N GLY A 135 4.06 -20.49 19.35
CA GLY A 135 3.59 -20.58 17.97
C GLY A 135 3.21 -22.00 17.58
N PHE A 136 4.04 -22.98 17.90
CA PHE A 136 3.76 -24.38 17.65
C PHE A 136 2.53 -24.87 18.44
N ALA A 137 2.45 -24.54 19.73
CA ALA A 137 1.30 -24.89 20.56
C ALA A 137 0.00 -24.27 20.01
N PHE A 138 0.07 -23.03 19.47
CA PHE A 138 -1.07 -22.40 18.84
C PHE A 138 -1.48 -23.13 17.55
N LEU A 139 -0.53 -23.52 16.69
CA LEU A 139 -0.82 -24.28 15.46
C LEU A 139 -1.47 -25.62 15.76
N GLU A 140 -1.01 -26.35 16.78
CA GLU A 140 -1.61 -27.62 17.24
C GLU A 140 -3.04 -27.43 17.72
N SER A 141 -3.42 -26.24 18.20
CA SER A 141 -4.78 -25.91 18.64
C SER A 141 -5.74 -25.56 17.49
N LEU A 142 -5.25 -25.51 16.25
CA LEU A 142 -6.03 -25.18 15.07
C LEU A 142 -6.33 -26.41 14.23
N GLU A 143 -7.46 -26.37 13.53
CA GLU A 143 -7.75 -27.31 12.44
C GLU A 143 -7.20 -26.75 11.13
N ALA A 144 -6.54 -27.61 10.35
CA ALA A 144 -6.04 -27.22 9.02
C ALA A 144 -7.22 -26.95 8.05
N PRO A 145 -7.07 -26.04 7.06
CA PRO A 145 -5.83 -25.33 6.70
C PRO A 145 -5.58 -24.09 7.56
N TYR A 146 -4.33 -23.82 7.88
CA TYR A 146 -3.91 -22.56 8.50
C TYR A 146 -2.91 -21.83 7.60
N VAL A 147 -2.74 -20.52 7.82
CA VAL A 147 -1.94 -19.64 6.96
C VAL A 147 -0.87 -18.96 7.80
N LEU A 148 0.39 -19.12 7.40
CA LEU A 148 1.52 -18.34 7.92
C LEU A 148 1.73 -17.11 7.05
N LYS A 149 1.91 -15.95 7.68
CA LYS A 149 2.15 -14.68 7.01
C LYS A 149 3.30 -13.94 7.67
N ALA A 150 4.23 -13.42 6.90
CA ALA A 150 5.16 -12.43 7.41
C ALA A 150 4.42 -11.13 7.75
N ASP A 151 4.83 -10.46 8.83
CA ASP A 151 4.35 -9.10 9.10
C ASP A 151 5.03 -8.08 8.17
N GLY A 152 4.38 -6.93 7.96
CA GLY A 152 4.86 -5.88 7.07
C GLY A 152 4.45 -6.06 5.59
N LEU A 153 4.92 -5.13 4.74
CA LEU A 153 4.72 -5.14 3.30
C LEU A 153 5.71 -6.10 2.64
N CYS A 154 5.22 -7.15 2.00
CA CYS A 154 6.00 -8.23 1.41
C CYS A 154 5.76 -8.35 -0.11
N ALA A 155 5.58 -7.23 -0.82
CA ALA A 155 5.40 -7.18 -2.28
C ALA A 155 4.41 -8.22 -2.86
N GLY A 156 3.38 -8.52 -2.10
CA GLY A 156 2.39 -9.56 -2.34
C GLY A 156 2.18 -10.42 -1.11
N THR A 157 0.95 -10.94 -0.93
CA THR A 157 0.63 -11.76 0.24
C THR A 157 1.34 -13.10 0.11
N VAL A 158 2.48 -13.26 0.79
CA VAL A 158 3.09 -14.58 0.96
C VAL A 158 2.23 -15.33 1.98
N SER A 159 1.36 -16.18 1.48
CA SER A 159 0.50 -17.05 2.29
C SER A 159 0.88 -18.49 2.02
N TYR A 160 1.38 -19.18 3.04
CA TYR A 160 1.59 -20.62 2.96
C TYR A 160 0.31 -21.33 3.43
N THR A 161 -0.44 -21.90 2.49
CA THR A 161 -1.56 -22.79 2.77
C THR A 161 -1.11 -24.22 2.54
N HIS A 162 -1.37 -25.12 3.48
CA HIS A 162 -1.00 -26.54 3.41
C HIS A 162 0.52 -26.82 3.51
N LEU A 163 1.13 -26.50 4.64
CA LEU A 163 2.40 -27.11 5.00
C LEU A 163 2.14 -28.53 5.48
N ARG A 164 2.31 -29.53 4.58
CA ARG A 164 2.62 -30.90 5.00
C ARG A 164 4.10 -30.93 5.37
N ALA A 165 4.45 -31.72 6.37
CA ALA A 165 5.77 -31.79 6.97
C ALA A 165 6.94 -32.14 6.02
N HIS A 166 6.69 -32.29 4.71
CA HIS A 166 7.67 -32.66 3.68
C HIS A 166 7.74 -31.72 2.47
N GLU A 167 7.06 -30.57 2.48
CA GLU A 167 7.02 -29.65 1.34
C GLU A 167 7.65 -28.29 1.62
N THR A 168 8.69 -28.22 2.44
CA THR A 168 9.53 -27.03 2.56
C THR A 168 10.62 -27.06 1.48
N THR A 169 10.30 -26.81 0.25
CA THR A 169 11.25 -26.26 -0.70
C THR A 169 11.25 -24.75 -0.54
N LEU A 170 12.24 -24.27 0.19
CA LEU A 170 12.62 -22.87 0.23
C LEU A 170 13.03 -22.44 -1.17
N HIS A 171 12.18 -21.71 -1.86
CA HIS A 171 12.59 -20.81 -2.91
C HIS A 171 12.68 -19.42 -2.29
N LEU A 172 13.90 -19.08 -1.85
CA LEU A 172 14.34 -17.72 -1.58
C LEU A 172 14.68 -17.01 -2.88
#